data_58c8c8b937f64c42b5b72d3f153e9cbe
#
_entry.id   58c8c8b937f64c42b5b72d3f153e9cbe
#
_cell.length_a   1.000
_cell.length_b   1.000
_cell.length_c   1.000
_cell.angle_alpha   90.00
_cell.angle_beta   90.00
_cell.angle_gamma   90.00
#
_symmetry.space_group_name_H-M   'P 1'
#
loop_
_entity.id
_entity.type
_entity.pdbx_description
1 polymer ?
#
loop_
_entity_poly.entity_id
_entity_poly.type
_entity_poly.pdbx_seq_one_letter_code
_entity_poly.pdbx_strand_id
1 'polypeptide(L)'
;LSATRFVPNPFPGGAGERLYRTGDLARFQADGNIEYIGRIDHQVKVRGFRIELGEIEAALAGLAGVRDAVVLAHDGVGGTQLVGYVVADSAEDAERLRESLRESLKRYLPDYMVPAHLMLLERMPLTVNGKLDRQALPQPDASLSQQAYRAPGSELEQRIAAIWAEILGVERVGLDDNFFELGGHSLLLLMLKERIGDTCQATLSISQLMTHASVAEQAACIEGQARESLLVPLNGRREGSPLFMFHPSFGSVHCYKTLAMALRDRHPVKGVVCRALLDAGREVPEWDDMVAEYAEQLLQEHPEGVFNLAGWSLGGNLAMDVAARLEQRGRQVAFVGWIDAPAPVRVEAFWNEIGPTPEAVPNLSVGEMRVELLGVMFPERAEHIERAWSSICSATTDNEQRWTRMSDWAEAEIGAEFATLRSEIAQSNELEVSWELKQILDERLKAMDYPRLTAKVSLWWAARSTNAIQRSAVERSMAEAIGAERVEPVRVLDTRHDKIIDHPEFVQSFRAALERAGR
;
A
#
# COMPACT_ATOMS: atom_id res chain seq x y z
N LEU A 1 -26.90 -18.19 -1.01
CA LEU A 1 -25.94 -17.85 0.07
C LEU A 1 -26.65 -17.24 1.29
N SER A 2 -27.44 -16.16 1.19
CA SER A 2 -28.09 -15.53 2.33
C SER A 2 -29.03 -16.48 3.11
N ALA A 3 -29.81 -17.32 2.42
CA ALA A 3 -30.74 -18.24 3.05
C ALA A 3 -30.07 -19.39 3.83
N THR A 4 -28.83 -19.72 3.52
CA THR A 4 -28.04 -20.75 4.24
C THR A 4 -27.29 -20.20 5.44
N ARG A 5 -27.00 -18.90 5.43
CA ARG A 5 -26.28 -18.20 6.52
C ARG A 5 -27.23 -17.56 7.55
N PHE A 6 -28.41 -17.07 7.11
CA PHE A 6 -29.41 -16.50 7.99
C PHE A 6 -30.56 -17.51 8.18
N VAL A 7 -30.49 -18.24 9.27
CA VAL A 7 -31.46 -19.29 9.61
C VAL A 7 -32.52 -18.78 10.61
N PRO A 8 -33.73 -19.35 10.64
CA PRO A 8 -34.71 -19.01 11.70
C PRO A 8 -34.12 -19.23 13.09
N ASN A 9 -34.44 -18.33 14.01
CA ASN A 9 -34.02 -18.47 15.40
C ASN A 9 -34.72 -19.68 16.04
N PRO A 10 -33.98 -20.73 16.47
CA PRO A 10 -34.56 -21.92 17.07
C PRO A 10 -34.86 -21.77 18.56
N PHE A 11 -34.47 -20.66 19.19
CA PHE A 11 -34.61 -20.48 20.64
C PHE A 11 -35.99 -19.94 21.04
N PRO A 12 -36.51 -20.32 22.23
CA PRO A 12 -37.75 -19.81 22.73
C PRO A 12 -37.74 -18.27 22.86
N GLY A 13 -38.76 -17.61 22.35
CA GLY A 13 -38.90 -16.15 22.35
C GLY A 13 -38.46 -15.45 21.08
N GLY A 14 -37.76 -16.14 20.17
CA GLY A 14 -37.25 -15.58 18.91
C GLY A 14 -38.12 -15.83 17.67
N ALA A 15 -39.43 -16.01 17.81
CA ALA A 15 -40.33 -16.28 16.69
C ALA A 15 -40.34 -15.14 15.67
N GLY A 16 -39.91 -15.42 14.43
CA GLY A 16 -39.75 -14.45 13.33
C GLY A 16 -38.37 -13.81 13.21
N GLU A 17 -37.48 -14.01 14.18
CA GLU A 17 -36.08 -13.56 14.10
C GLU A 17 -35.22 -14.54 13.30
N ARG A 18 -34.11 -14.03 12.79
CA ARG A 18 -33.11 -14.84 12.11
C ARG A 18 -31.77 -14.74 12.84
N LEU A 19 -31.08 -15.86 12.93
CA LEU A 19 -29.70 -15.92 13.43
C LEU A 19 -28.73 -16.08 12.29
N TYR A 20 -27.60 -15.40 12.40
CA TYR A 20 -26.48 -15.56 11.48
C TYR A 20 -25.60 -16.74 11.91
N ARG A 21 -25.39 -17.70 11.03
CA ARG A 21 -24.44 -18.81 11.24
C ARG A 21 -23.04 -18.31 10.93
N THR A 22 -22.23 -18.11 11.97
CA THR A 22 -20.87 -17.57 11.85
C THR A 22 -19.91 -18.51 11.11
N GLY A 23 -20.19 -19.82 11.15
CA GLY A 23 -19.28 -20.87 10.66
C GLY A 23 -18.23 -21.30 11.69
N ASP A 24 -18.31 -20.74 12.89
CA ASP A 24 -17.45 -21.13 14.00
C ASP A 24 -17.96 -22.43 14.64
N LEU A 25 -17.03 -23.29 15.04
CA LEU A 25 -17.26 -24.47 15.85
C LEU A 25 -16.85 -24.17 17.29
N ALA A 26 -17.79 -24.25 18.19
CA ALA A 26 -17.57 -24.00 19.60
C ALA A 26 -18.29 -25.04 20.47
N ARG A 27 -17.84 -25.23 21.70
CA ARG A 27 -18.54 -26.04 22.69
C ARG A 27 -18.68 -25.32 24.02
N PHE A 28 -19.73 -25.66 24.76
CA PHE A 28 -19.86 -25.20 26.14
C PHE A 28 -18.96 -26.02 27.05
N GLN A 29 -18.25 -25.34 27.94
CA GLN A 29 -17.52 -25.96 29.03
C GLN A 29 -18.47 -26.19 30.24
N ALA A 30 -18.02 -26.99 31.22
CA ALA A 30 -18.81 -27.33 32.39
C ALA A 30 -19.17 -26.10 33.27
N ASP A 31 -18.38 -25.03 33.19
CA ASP A 31 -18.59 -23.76 33.89
C ASP A 31 -19.50 -22.78 33.14
N GLY A 32 -20.01 -23.19 31.96
CA GLY A 32 -20.89 -22.37 31.12
C GLY A 32 -20.15 -21.45 30.13
N ASN A 33 -18.84 -21.40 30.15
CA ASN A 33 -18.05 -20.68 29.15
C ASN A 33 -18.11 -21.37 27.79
N ILE A 34 -17.95 -20.57 26.70
CA ILE A 34 -17.88 -21.07 25.35
C ILE A 34 -16.38 -21.21 24.96
N GLU A 35 -16.00 -22.44 24.68
CA GLU A 35 -14.67 -22.74 24.13
C GLU A 35 -14.75 -22.76 22.61
N TYR A 36 -13.97 -21.90 21.97
CA TYR A 36 -13.80 -21.89 20.51
C TYR A 36 -12.90 -23.07 20.09
N ILE A 37 -13.37 -23.88 19.15
CA ILE A 37 -12.64 -25.07 18.68
C ILE A 37 -11.99 -24.81 17.31
N GLY A 38 -12.68 -24.01 16.46
CA GLY A 38 -12.20 -23.75 15.09
C GLY A 38 -13.31 -23.30 14.16
N ARG A 39 -13.09 -23.45 12.86
CA ARG A 39 -14.06 -23.12 11.82
C ARG A 39 -14.48 -24.37 11.02
N ILE A 40 -15.74 -24.35 10.56
CA ILE A 40 -16.32 -25.41 9.73
C ILE A 40 -15.99 -25.20 8.24
N ASP A 41 -15.78 -23.95 7.83
CA ASP A 41 -15.72 -23.53 6.42
C ASP A 41 -14.30 -23.34 5.86
N HIS A 42 -13.27 -23.87 6.55
CA HIS A 42 -11.85 -23.78 6.15
C HIS A 42 -11.32 -22.36 5.92
N GLN A 43 -12.07 -21.31 6.31
CA GLN A 43 -11.56 -19.96 6.31
C GLN A 43 -10.37 -19.85 7.26
N VAL A 44 -9.35 -19.13 6.83
CA VAL A 44 -8.13 -18.89 7.61
C VAL A 44 -7.94 -17.42 7.84
N LYS A 45 -7.25 -17.08 8.92
CA LYS A 45 -6.74 -15.72 9.11
C LYS A 45 -5.26 -15.73 8.74
N VAL A 46 -4.89 -14.96 7.71
CA VAL A 46 -3.50 -14.79 7.30
C VAL A 46 -3.20 -13.31 7.32
N ARG A 47 -2.23 -12.90 8.13
CA ARG A 47 -1.84 -11.49 8.28
C ARG A 47 -3.05 -10.58 8.63
N GLY A 48 -3.98 -11.09 9.46
CA GLY A 48 -5.20 -10.40 9.86
C GLY A 48 -6.35 -10.44 8.85
N PHE A 49 -6.10 -10.77 7.60
CA PHE A 49 -7.13 -10.91 6.58
C PHE A 49 -7.87 -12.23 6.70
N ARG A 50 -9.19 -12.16 6.61
CA ARG A 50 -10.05 -13.34 6.54
C ARG A 50 -10.09 -13.85 5.09
N ILE A 51 -9.47 -14.99 4.84
CA ILE A 51 -9.26 -15.54 3.50
C ILE A 51 -10.10 -16.80 3.31
N GLU A 52 -10.83 -16.85 2.22
CA GLU A 52 -11.49 -18.03 1.69
C GLU A 52 -10.51 -18.80 0.80
N LEU A 53 -9.92 -19.88 1.30
CA LEU A 53 -8.96 -20.68 0.51
C LEU A 53 -9.56 -21.17 -0.81
N GLY A 54 -10.87 -21.48 -0.82
CA GLY A 54 -11.58 -21.92 -2.02
C GLY A 54 -11.67 -20.85 -3.14
N GLU A 55 -11.57 -19.57 -2.82
CA GLU A 55 -11.50 -18.49 -3.82
C GLU A 55 -10.17 -18.53 -4.56
N ILE A 56 -9.08 -18.76 -3.84
CA ILE A 56 -7.74 -18.90 -4.42
C ILE A 56 -7.63 -20.19 -5.23
N GLU A 57 -8.18 -21.29 -4.72
CA GLU A 57 -8.25 -22.58 -5.42
C GLU A 57 -9.02 -22.45 -6.74
N ALA A 58 -10.17 -21.77 -6.74
CA ALA A 58 -10.96 -21.51 -7.93
C ALA A 58 -10.22 -20.61 -8.94
N ALA A 59 -9.50 -19.60 -8.45
CA ALA A 59 -8.67 -18.75 -9.32
C ALA A 59 -7.55 -19.55 -9.97
N LEU A 60 -6.83 -20.39 -9.22
CA LEU A 60 -5.79 -21.29 -9.74
C LEU A 60 -6.34 -22.28 -10.76
N ALA A 61 -7.46 -22.96 -10.46
CA ALA A 61 -8.09 -23.94 -11.33
C ALA A 61 -8.60 -23.33 -12.65
N GLY A 62 -8.85 -22.00 -12.68
CA GLY A 62 -9.23 -21.27 -13.89
C GLY A 62 -8.07 -20.89 -14.81
N LEU A 63 -6.82 -21.10 -14.38
CA LEU A 63 -5.65 -20.73 -15.18
C LEU A 63 -5.22 -21.83 -16.15
N ALA A 64 -4.70 -21.42 -17.29
CA ALA A 64 -4.18 -22.36 -18.29
C ALA A 64 -2.98 -23.17 -17.72
N GLY A 65 -2.97 -24.48 -17.99
CA GLY A 65 -1.93 -25.38 -17.52
C GLY A 65 -2.16 -25.97 -16.12
N VAL A 66 -3.28 -25.64 -15.46
CA VAL A 66 -3.65 -26.18 -14.15
C VAL A 66 -4.75 -27.21 -14.27
N ARG A 67 -4.45 -28.47 -13.88
CA ARG A 67 -5.43 -29.57 -13.82
C ARG A 67 -6.16 -29.63 -12.49
N ASP A 68 -5.44 -29.37 -11.38
CA ASP A 68 -5.98 -29.41 -10.02
C ASP A 68 -5.19 -28.47 -9.12
N ALA A 69 -5.85 -27.85 -8.16
CA ALA A 69 -5.22 -26.92 -7.22
C ALA A 69 -5.83 -27.01 -5.82
N VAL A 70 -4.98 -26.93 -4.82
CA VAL A 70 -5.37 -26.88 -3.40
C VAL A 70 -4.52 -25.80 -2.71
N VAL A 71 -5.12 -25.05 -1.80
CA VAL A 71 -4.41 -24.03 -1.03
C VAL A 71 -4.54 -24.33 0.46
N LEU A 72 -3.42 -24.29 1.16
CA LEU A 72 -3.37 -24.46 2.62
C LEU A 72 -2.69 -23.26 3.27
N ALA A 73 -3.09 -23.02 4.52
CA ALA A 73 -2.36 -22.11 5.40
C ALA A 73 -1.36 -22.94 6.23
N HIS A 74 -0.11 -22.52 6.20
CA HIS A 74 0.98 -23.10 6.99
C HIS A 74 1.52 -22.07 7.96
N ASP A 75 1.74 -22.48 9.21
CA ASP A 75 2.39 -21.63 10.20
C ASP A 75 3.91 -21.73 10.00
N GLY A 76 4.54 -20.58 9.76
CA GLY A 76 5.99 -20.44 9.57
C GLY A 76 6.59 -19.43 10.55
N VAL A 77 7.89 -19.22 10.47
CA VAL A 77 8.64 -18.29 11.36
C VAL A 77 8.12 -16.85 11.27
N GLY A 78 7.61 -16.44 10.10
CA GLY A 78 7.00 -15.12 9.85
C GLY A 78 5.48 -15.06 10.03
N GLY A 79 4.85 -16.05 10.70
CA GLY A 79 3.40 -16.17 10.82
C GLY A 79 2.77 -17.10 9.79
N THR A 80 1.43 -17.12 9.75
CA THR A 80 0.68 -18.00 8.84
C THR A 80 0.83 -17.54 7.38
N GLN A 81 1.25 -18.45 6.50
CA GLN A 81 1.46 -18.22 5.06
C GLN A 81 0.56 -19.11 4.21
N LEU A 82 0.18 -18.64 3.02
CA LEU A 82 -0.56 -19.44 2.05
C LEU A 82 0.40 -20.23 1.15
N VAL A 83 0.11 -21.51 0.97
CA VAL A 83 0.83 -22.42 0.07
C VAL A 83 -0.15 -23.02 -0.92
N GLY A 84 0.07 -22.79 -2.21
CA GLY A 84 -0.69 -23.40 -3.29
C GLY A 84 -0.01 -24.68 -3.79
N TYR A 85 -0.75 -25.76 -3.84
CA TYR A 85 -0.34 -27.03 -4.44
C TYR A 85 -1.07 -27.17 -5.77
N VAL A 86 -0.33 -27.33 -6.85
CA VAL A 86 -0.86 -27.32 -8.22
C VAL A 86 -0.42 -28.58 -8.94
N VAL A 87 -1.34 -29.23 -9.61
CA VAL A 87 -1.04 -30.30 -10.56
C VAL A 87 -1.15 -29.73 -11.96
N ALA A 88 -0.06 -29.78 -12.72
CA ALA A 88 0.00 -29.27 -14.08
C ALA A 88 -0.64 -30.22 -15.10
N ASP A 89 -1.16 -29.67 -16.21
CA ASP A 89 -1.68 -30.45 -17.33
C ASP A 89 -0.58 -31.15 -18.12
N SER A 90 0.62 -30.57 -18.18
CA SER A 90 1.77 -31.09 -18.90
C SER A 90 3.06 -30.93 -18.07
N ALA A 91 4.06 -31.74 -18.33
CA ALA A 91 5.35 -31.72 -17.65
C ALA A 91 6.33 -30.66 -18.24
N GLU A 92 5.81 -29.62 -18.88
CA GLU A 92 6.61 -28.53 -19.42
C GLU A 92 7.13 -27.63 -18.30
N ASP A 93 8.27 -27.01 -18.54
CA ASP A 93 9.07 -26.11 -17.68
C ASP A 93 8.35 -25.61 -16.39
N ALA A 94 8.61 -26.32 -15.31
CA ALA A 94 7.97 -26.11 -14.00
C ALA A 94 8.18 -24.67 -13.46
N GLU A 95 9.35 -24.09 -13.71
CA GLU A 95 9.70 -22.74 -13.27
C GLU A 95 8.87 -21.70 -13.99
N ARG A 96 8.80 -21.80 -15.30
CA ARG A 96 8.02 -20.91 -16.15
C ARG A 96 6.52 -20.99 -15.86
N LEU A 97 6.02 -22.17 -15.53
CA LEU A 97 4.62 -22.34 -15.13
C LEU A 97 4.36 -21.64 -13.77
N ARG A 98 5.22 -21.81 -12.76
CA ARG A 98 5.09 -21.13 -11.47
C ARG A 98 5.05 -19.61 -11.62
N GLU A 99 5.96 -19.05 -12.41
CA GLU A 99 6.04 -17.61 -12.67
C GLU A 99 4.75 -17.11 -13.34
N SER A 100 4.30 -17.78 -14.39
CA SER A 100 3.05 -17.48 -15.08
C SER A 100 1.82 -17.57 -14.19
N LEU A 101 1.73 -18.60 -13.34
CA LEU A 101 0.64 -18.75 -12.37
C LEU A 101 0.67 -17.64 -11.33
N ARG A 102 1.85 -17.31 -10.78
CA ARG A 102 2.00 -16.23 -9.80
C ARG A 102 1.62 -14.87 -10.40
N GLU A 103 2.08 -14.55 -11.59
CA GLU A 103 1.68 -13.34 -12.31
C GLU A 103 0.18 -13.29 -12.59
N SER A 104 -0.41 -14.42 -12.98
CA SER A 104 -1.84 -14.50 -13.24
C SER A 104 -2.65 -14.32 -11.96
N LEU A 105 -2.29 -14.99 -10.86
CA LEU A 105 -2.96 -14.80 -9.57
C LEU A 105 -2.91 -13.36 -9.10
N LYS A 106 -1.73 -12.75 -9.19
CA LYS A 106 -1.55 -11.33 -8.86
C LYS A 106 -2.46 -10.40 -9.67
N ARG A 107 -3.02 -10.79 -10.81
CA ARG A 107 -3.99 -10.01 -11.61
C ARG A 107 -5.43 -10.10 -11.08
N TYR A 108 -5.78 -11.21 -10.43
CA TYR A 108 -7.15 -11.51 -10.04
C TYR A 108 -7.38 -11.44 -8.53
N LEU A 109 -6.32 -11.62 -7.73
CA LEU A 109 -6.39 -11.67 -6.28
C LEU A 109 -5.58 -10.55 -5.64
N PRO A 110 -6.02 -10.02 -4.48
CA PRO A 110 -5.21 -9.15 -3.64
C PRO A 110 -3.91 -9.84 -3.21
N ASP A 111 -2.85 -9.08 -2.96
CA ASP A 111 -1.53 -9.63 -2.61
C ASP A 111 -1.56 -10.57 -1.39
N TYR A 112 -2.40 -10.27 -0.39
CA TYR A 112 -2.56 -11.11 0.80
C TYR A 112 -3.23 -12.47 0.52
N MET A 113 -3.87 -12.64 -0.65
CA MET A 113 -4.46 -13.90 -1.13
C MET A 113 -3.55 -14.67 -2.09
N VAL A 114 -2.46 -14.07 -2.56
CA VAL A 114 -1.51 -14.76 -3.44
C VAL A 114 -0.64 -15.69 -2.60
N PRO A 115 -0.64 -17.02 -2.89
CA PRO A 115 0.20 -17.96 -2.15
C PRO A 115 1.68 -17.58 -2.21
N ALA A 116 2.35 -17.56 -1.04
CA ALA A 116 3.78 -17.32 -0.93
C ALA A 116 4.59 -18.38 -1.69
N HIS A 117 4.09 -19.62 -1.67
CA HIS A 117 4.71 -20.74 -2.35
C HIS A 117 3.71 -21.44 -3.28
N LEU A 118 4.15 -21.76 -4.50
CA LEU A 118 3.41 -22.59 -5.47
C LEU A 118 4.20 -23.89 -5.69
N MET A 119 3.67 -24.97 -5.12
CA MET A 119 4.26 -26.31 -5.20
C MET A 119 3.64 -27.07 -6.38
N LEU A 120 4.46 -27.44 -7.37
CA LEU A 120 3.99 -28.28 -8.47
C LEU A 120 4.10 -29.76 -8.07
N LEU A 121 3.00 -30.47 -8.21
CA LEU A 121 2.88 -31.89 -7.90
C LEU A 121 2.55 -32.69 -9.16
N GLU A 122 3.05 -33.92 -9.26
CA GLU A 122 2.63 -34.86 -10.32
C GLU A 122 1.16 -35.26 -10.14
N ARG A 123 0.71 -35.40 -8.89
CA ARG A 123 -0.66 -35.73 -8.52
C ARG A 123 -0.97 -35.28 -7.10
N MET A 124 -2.24 -34.98 -6.82
CA MET A 124 -2.70 -34.75 -5.45
C MET A 124 -2.64 -36.07 -4.64
N PRO A 125 -2.07 -36.03 -3.41
CA PRO A 125 -2.13 -37.19 -2.52
C PRO A 125 -3.56 -37.44 -2.05
N LEU A 126 -4.03 -38.69 -2.14
CA LEU A 126 -5.37 -39.07 -1.72
C LEU A 126 -5.32 -40.12 -0.60
N THR A 127 -6.24 -40.01 0.35
CA THR A 127 -6.49 -41.05 1.35
C THR A 127 -7.07 -42.27 0.71
N VAL A 128 -7.12 -43.40 1.46
CA VAL A 128 -7.74 -44.67 1.01
C VAL A 128 -9.21 -44.52 0.59
N ASN A 129 -9.88 -43.45 1.04
CA ASN A 129 -11.26 -43.16 0.70
C ASN A 129 -11.39 -42.15 -0.48
N GLY A 130 -10.31 -41.85 -1.20
CA GLY A 130 -10.29 -40.96 -2.36
C GLY A 130 -10.42 -39.47 -2.02
N LYS A 131 -10.29 -39.06 -0.73
CA LYS A 131 -10.27 -37.67 -0.33
C LYS A 131 -8.82 -37.16 -0.29
N LEU A 132 -8.64 -35.82 -0.49
CA LEU A 132 -7.33 -35.19 -0.36
C LEU A 132 -6.67 -35.51 1.00
N ASP A 133 -5.46 -36.03 0.96
CA ASP A 133 -4.62 -36.25 2.13
C ASP A 133 -3.74 -35.03 2.37
N ARG A 134 -4.23 -34.11 3.21
CA ARG A 134 -3.52 -32.86 3.51
C ARG A 134 -2.22 -33.07 4.28
N GLN A 135 -2.10 -34.18 5.02
CA GLN A 135 -0.89 -34.49 5.78
C GLN A 135 0.23 -35.05 4.91
N ALA A 136 -0.13 -35.66 3.78
CA ALA A 136 0.82 -36.16 2.79
C ALA A 136 1.30 -35.11 1.79
N LEU A 137 0.79 -33.86 1.85
CA LEU A 137 1.30 -32.77 1.05
C LEU A 137 2.71 -32.37 1.52
N PRO A 138 3.66 -32.13 0.60
CA PRO A 138 5.02 -31.74 0.97
C PRO A 138 5.03 -30.40 1.67
N GLN A 139 5.97 -30.23 2.60
CA GLN A 139 6.21 -28.93 3.23
C GLN A 139 6.67 -27.92 2.17
N PRO A 140 6.29 -26.63 2.29
CA PRO A 140 6.74 -25.61 1.36
C PRO A 140 8.27 -25.50 1.40
N ASP A 141 8.89 -25.67 0.24
CA ASP A 141 10.32 -25.45 0.06
C ASP A 141 10.52 -24.01 -0.42
N ALA A 142 11.01 -23.16 0.47
CA ALA A 142 11.25 -21.75 0.18
C ALA A 142 12.26 -21.53 -0.97
N SER A 143 13.11 -22.53 -1.24
CA SER A 143 14.08 -22.48 -2.34
C SER A 143 13.42 -22.44 -3.73
N LEU A 144 12.18 -22.90 -3.86
CA LEU A 144 11.43 -22.93 -5.12
C LEU A 144 10.84 -21.57 -5.53
N SER A 145 10.93 -20.56 -4.70
CA SER A 145 10.44 -19.19 -4.99
C SER A 145 11.53 -18.25 -5.50
N GLN A 146 12.79 -18.74 -5.54
CA GLN A 146 13.94 -17.90 -5.88
C GLN A 146 14.08 -17.77 -7.39
N GLN A 147 14.31 -16.54 -7.87
CA GLN A 147 14.88 -16.27 -9.20
C GLN A 147 16.22 -16.98 -9.32
N ALA A 148 16.81 -17.07 -10.54
CA ALA A 148 18.11 -17.70 -10.73
C ALA A 148 19.10 -17.23 -9.63
N TYR A 149 19.37 -18.12 -8.66
CA TYR A 149 20.13 -17.78 -7.46
C TYR A 149 21.47 -17.16 -7.78
N ARG A 150 21.66 -15.89 -7.42
CA ARG A 150 22.95 -15.21 -7.44
C ARG A 150 23.45 -15.06 -6.00
N ALA A 151 24.59 -15.66 -5.71
CA ALA A 151 25.14 -15.62 -4.36
C ALA A 151 25.57 -14.20 -3.97
N PRO A 152 25.33 -13.75 -2.72
CA PRO A 152 25.92 -12.53 -2.17
C PRO A 152 27.45 -12.58 -2.25
N GLY A 153 28.07 -11.53 -2.84
CA GLY A 153 29.50 -11.50 -3.12
C GLY A 153 30.31 -10.78 -2.06
N SER A 154 29.84 -9.59 -1.61
CA SER A 154 30.52 -8.81 -0.58
C SER A 154 30.21 -9.28 0.84
N GLU A 155 31.04 -8.90 1.81
CA GLU A 155 30.81 -9.21 3.22
C GLU A 155 29.50 -8.57 3.73
N LEU A 156 29.18 -7.36 3.27
CA LEU A 156 27.95 -6.68 3.62
C LEU A 156 26.73 -7.39 3.03
N GLU A 157 26.77 -7.75 1.75
CA GLU A 157 25.69 -8.54 1.10
C GLU A 157 25.46 -9.87 1.82
N GLN A 158 26.52 -10.58 2.20
CA GLN A 158 26.42 -11.85 2.94
C GLN A 158 25.76 -11.66 4.32
N ARG A 159 26.09 -10.56 5.04
CA ARG A 159 25.47 -10.22 6.32
C ARG A 159 23.98 -9.91 6.18
N ILE A 160 23.62 -9.10 5.19
CA ILE A 160 22.21 -8.75 4.92
C ILE A 160 21.42 -10.01 4.53
N ALA A 161 21.97 -10.84 3.64
CA ALA A 161 21.32 -12.09 3.23
C ALA A 161 21.11 -13.05 4.41
N ALA A 162 22.08 -13.13 5.32
CA ALA A 162 21.95 -13.95 6.54
C ALA A 162 20.86 -13.43 7.48
N ILE A 163 20.76 -12.12 7.66
CA ILE A 163 19.67 -11.48 8.43
C ILE A 163 18.31 -11.80 7.80
N TRP A 164 18.18 -11.68 6.48
CA TRP A 164 16.95 -12.01 5.78
C TRP A 164 16.58 -13.48 5.96
N ALA A 165 17.55 -14.39 5.79
CA ALA A 165 17.32 -15.84 5.95
C ALA A 165 16.77 -16.18 7.34
N GLU A 166 17.32 -15.55 8.39
CA GLU A 166 16.86 -15.71 9.77
C GLU A 166 15.42 -15.17 9.95
N ILE A 167 15.15 -13.94 9.50
CA ILE A 167 13.86 -13.25 9.68
C ILE A 167 12.75 -13.91 8.86
N LEU A 168 13.05 -14.32 7.62
CA LEU A 168 12.08 -14.95 6.72
C LEU A 168 11.92 -16.45 6.95
N GLY A 169 12.84 -17.07 7.70
CA GLY A 169 12.84 -18.51 7.94
C GLY A 169 13.16 -19.33 6.69
N VAL A 170 13.98 -18.80 5.78
CA VAL A 170 14.39 -19.46 4.54
C VAL A 170 15.83 -19.99 4.66
N GLU A 171 16.16 -21.04 3.92
CA GLU A 171 17.48 -21.67 3.99
C GLU A 171 18.59 -20.76 3.46
N ARG A 172 18.28 -19.99 2.41
CA ARG A 172 19.22 -19.06 1.78
C ARG A 172 18.48 -17.91 1.10
N VAL A 173 19.19 -16.81 0.89
CA VAL A 173 18.70 -15.62 0.18
C VAL A 173 19.69 -15.25 -0.91
N GLY A 174 19.20 -15.07 -2.13
CA GLY A 174 19.98 -14.60 -3.27
C GLY A 174 20.11 -13.08 -3.27
N LEU A 175 21.10 -12.59 -4.02
CA LEU A 175 21.44 -11.18 -4.11
C LEU A 175 20.28 -10.33 -4.67
N ASP A 176 19.55 -10.89 -5.64
CA ASP A 176 18.45 -10.21 -6.35
C ASP A 176 17.06 -10.62 -5.86
N ASP A 177 16.98 -11.47 -4.84
CA ASP A 177 15.71 -11.89 -4.27
C ASP A 177 14.97 -10.68 -3.68
N ASN A 178 13.64 -10.65 -3.87
CA ASN A 178 12.82 -9.59 -3.33
C ASN A 178 12.26 -9.98 -1.95
N PHE A 179 12.48 -9.14 -0.94
CA PHE A 179 12.05 -9.36 0.45
C PHE A 179 10.58 -9.72 0.58
N PHE A 180 9.73 -8.99 -0.13
CA PHE A 180 8.28 -9.17 -0.06
C PHE A 180 7.82 -10.44 -0.79
N GLU A 181 8.52 -10.82 -1.86
CA GLU A 181 8.24 -12.06 -2.60
C GLU A 181 8.64 -13.31 -1.80
N LEU A 182 9.68 -13.20 -0.98
CA LEU A 182 10.09 -14.26 -0.05
C LEU A 182 9.21 -14.34 1.21
N GLY A 183 8.13 -13.53 1.28
CA GLY A 183 7.18 -13.56 2.40
C GLY A 183 7.37 -12.44 3.42
N GLY A 184 8.29 -11.50 3.16
CA GLY A 184 8.47 -10.30 3.98
C GLY A 184 7.21 -9.44 4.01
N HIS A 185 6.95 -8.83 5.15
CA HIS A 185 5.83 -7.90 5.38
C HIS A 185 6.26 -6.80 6.36
N SER A 186 5.37 -5.84 6.61
CA SER A 186 5.71 -4.63 7.37
C SER A 186 6.35 -4.92 8.74
N LEU A 187 5.85 -5.90 9.50
CA LEU A 187 6.43 -6.26 10.80
C LEU A 187 7.84 -6.84 10.65
N LEU A 188 8.05 -7.75 9.69
CA LEU A 188 9.39 -8.31 9.41
C LEU A 188 10.35 -7.24 8.87
N LEU A 189 9.84 -6.21 8.20
CA LEU A 189 10.64 -5.08 7.74
C LEU A 189 11.20 -4.24 8.91
N LEU A 190 10.40 -4.09 9.97
CA LEU A 190 10.85 -3.43 11.20
C LEU A 190 11.97 -4.23 11.88
N MET A 191 11.79 -5.56 12.02
CA MET A 191 12.83 -6.44 12.53
C MET A 191 14.10 -6.40 11.66
N LEU A 192 13.94 -6.32 10.35
CA LEU A 192 15.05 -6.19 9.42
C LEU A 192 15.83 -4.90 9.64
N LYS A 193 15.14 -3.77 9.83
CA LYS A 193 15.75 -2.46 10.14
C LYS A 193 16.62 -2.53 11.39
N GLU A 194 16.08 -3.08 12.48
CA GLU A 194 16.79 -3.23 13.76
C GLU A 194 18.02 -4.12 13.58
N ARG A 195 17.86 -5.30 12.97
CA ARG A 195 18.97 -6.24 12.80
C ARG A 195 20.07 -5.72 11.87
N ILE A 196 19.72 -4.98 10.82
CA ILE A 196 20.73 -4.29 9.98
C ILE A 196 21.46 -3.23 10.81
N GLY A 197 20.74 -2.46 11.64
CA GLY A 197 21.32 -1.48 12.54
C GLY A 197 22.37 -2.10 13.47
N ASP A 198 22.02 -3.18 14.15
CA ASP A 198 22.87 -3.86 15.11
C ASP A 198 24.06 -4.56 14.45
N THR A 199 23.81 -5.26 13.33
CA THR A 199 24.82 -6.17 12.72
C THR A 199 25.73 -5.43 11.74
N CYS A 200 25.17 -4.51 10.94
CA CYS A 200 25.91 -3.80 9.90
C CYS A 200 26.35 -2.41 10.36
N GLN A 201 25.93 -1.96 11.55
CA GLN A 201 26.17 -0.60 12.08
C GLN A 201 25.74 0.49 11.08
N ALA A 202 24.62 0.22 10.37
CA ALA A 202 24.07 1.07 9.33
C ALA A 202 22.59 1.32 9.62
N THR A 203 22.12 2.53 9.38
CA THR A 203 20.71 2.89 9.59
C THR A 203 20.04 3.03 8.23
N LEU A 204 19.07 2.16 7.95
CA LEU A 204 18.16 2.31 6.83
C LEU A 204 16.79 2.73 7.34
N SER A 205 16.17 3.72 6.69
CA SER A 205 14.79 4.07 6.99
C SER A 205 13.84 2.99 6.48
N ILE A 206 12.62 2.93 7.02
CA ILE A 206 11.57 2.01 6.52
C ILE A 206 11.30 2.30 5.05
N SER A 207 11.28 3.57 4.65
CA SER A 207 11.11 3.99 3.27
C SER A 207 12.22 3.45 2.37
N GLN A 208 13.48 3.50 2.80
CA GLN A 208 14.61 2.91 2.06
C GLN A 208 14.49 1.39 1.94
N LEU A 209 14.14 0.69 3.02
CA LEU A 209 13.93 -0.76 3.00
C LEU A 209 12.78 -1.19 2.07
N MET A 210 11.72 -0.38 1.99
CA MET A 210 10.60 -0.63 1.08
C MET A 210 10.96 -0.34 -0.38
N THR A 211 11.83 0.65 -0.62
CA THR A 211 12.29 1.02 -1.96
C THR A 211 13.36 0.06 -2.46
N HIS A 212 14.31 -0.31 -1.58
CA HIS A 212 15.42 -1.22 -1.85
C HIS A 212 15.06 -2.63 -1.36
N ALA A 213 14.24 -3.30 -2.15
CA ALA A 213 13.62 -4.55 -1.75
C ALA A 213 14.49 -5.80 -2.00
N SER A 214 15.74 -5.64 -2.45
CA SER A 214 16.71 -6.72 -2.65
C SER A 214 17.97 -6.54 -1.78
N VAL A 215 18.70 -7.63 -1.55
CA VAL A 215 19.98 -7.61 -0.81
C VAL A 215 20.99 -6.69 -1.49
N ALA A 216 21.09 -6.75 -2.83
CA ALA A 216 21.97 -5.89 -3.61
C ALA A 216 21.68 -4.40 -3.42
N GLU A 217 20.40 -4.04 -3.50
CA GLU A 217 19.95 -2.65 -3.35
C GLU A 217 20.18 -2.12 -1.93
N GLN A 218 19.93 -2.94 -0.92
CA GLN A 218 20.17 -2.58 0.49
C GLN A 218 21.66 -2.39 0.78
N ALA A 219 22.51 -3.31 0.28
CA ALA A 219 23.96 -3.18 0.42
C ALA A 219 24.48 -1.91 -0.27
N ALA A 220 24.05 -1.65 -1.50
CA ALA A 220 24.42 -0.45 -2.25
C ALA A 220 23.94 0.84 -1.56
N CYS A 221 22.77 0.81 -0.91
CA CYS A 221 22.25 1.93 -0.14
C CYS A 221 23.12 2.21 1.09
N ILE A 222 23.51 1.18 1.84
CA ILE A 222 24.40 1.29 3.01
C ILE A 222 25.78 1.80 2.61
N GLU A 223 26.34 1.34 1.50
CA GLU A 223 27.65 1.77 0.98
C GLU A 223 27.62 3.18 0.37
N GLY A 224 26.45 3.83 0.33
CA GLY A 224 26.29 5.14 -0.31
C GLY A 224 26.48 5.12 -1.84
N GLN A 225 26.47 3.93 -2.43
CA GLN A 225 26.61 3.73 -3.88
C GLN A 225 25.28 3.73 -4.62
N ALA A 226 24.16 3.54 -3.89
CA ALA A 226 22.84 3.65 -4.47
C ALA A 226 22.62 5.11 -4.90
N ARG A 227 22.40 5.33 -6.19
CA ARG A 227 21.81 6.58 -6.63
C ARG A 227 20.45 6.65 -5.93
N GLU A 228 20.29 7.63 -5.05
CA GLU A 228 19.01 7.88 -4.39
C GLU A 228 17.94 8.20 -5.42
N SER A 229 17.28 7.15 -5.90
CA SER A 229 16.15 7.32 -6.78
C SER A 229 14.98 7.82 -5.96
N LEU A 230 14.38 8.93 -6.37
CA LEU A 230 13.13 9.41 -5.79
C LEU A 230 11.92 8.60 -6.29
N LEU A 231 12.14 7.66 -7.20
CA LEU A 231 11.09 6.90 -7.86
C LEU A 231 10.95 5.51 -7.24
N VAL A 232 9.78 5.26 -6.66
CA VAL A 232 9.42 3.99 -6.02
C VAL A 232 8.43 3.23 -6.91
N PRO A 233 8.73 2.01 -7.36
CA PRO A 233 7.75 1.20 -8.08
C PRO A 233 6.62 0.76 -7.15
N LEU A 234 5.36 1.06 -7.53
CA LEU A 234 4.19 0.80 -6.69
C LEU A 234 3.41 -0.46 -7.08
N ASN A 235 3.59 -1.01 -8.28
CA ASN A 235 2.83 -2.17 -8.74
C ASN A 235 3.65 -3.24 -9.51
N GLY A 236 4.93 -3.17 -9.52
CA GLY A 236 5.82 -4.18 -10.13
C GLY A 236 5.74 -4.33 -11.66
N ARG A 237 4.79 -3.64 -12.35
CA ARG A 237 4.71 -3.66 -13.81
C ARG A 237 5.85 -2.86 -14.43
N ARG A 238 6.47 -3.40 -15.48
CA ARG A 238 7.59 -2.74 -16.19
C ARG A 238 7.21 -2.24 -17.59
N GLU A 239 6.17 -2.82 -18.19
CA GLU A 239 5.78 -2.53 -19.57
C GLU A 239 4.56 -1.59 -19.64
N GLY A 240 4.55 -0.71 -20.60
CA GLY A 240 3.48 0.26 -20.86
C GLY A 240 3.88 1.70 -20.55
N SER A 241 2.96 2.64 -20.77
CA SER A 241 3.17 4.06 -20.46
C SER A 241 3.09 4.27 -18.94
N PRO A 242 4.16 4.75 -18.28
CA PRO A 242 4.19 4.91 -16.84
C PRO A 242 3.28 6.04 -16.37
N LEU A 243 2.71 5.85 -15.18
CA LEU A 243 2.06 6.88 -14.38
C LEU A 243 2.97 7.23 -13.20
N PHE A 244 3.30 8.52 -13.05
CA PHE A 244 4.09 9.03 -11.94
C PHE A 244 3.16 9.69 -10.91
N MET A 245 3.18 9.22 -9.67
CA MET A 245 2.33 9.67 -8.57
C MET A 245 3.15 10.48 -7.57
N PHE A 246 2.86 11.76 -7.44
CA PHE A 246 3.61 12.66 -6.55
C PHE A 246 3.10 12.57 -5.12
N HIS A 247 4.04 12.60 -4.17
CA HIS A 247 3.75 12.54 -2.74
C HIS A 247 2.82 13.68 -2.26
N PRO A 248 1.91 13.44 -1.32
CA PRO A 248 1.22 14.48 -0.56
C PRO A 248 2.18 15.20 0.39
N SER A 249 1.67 16.10 1.21
CA SER A 249 2.48 16.91 2.14
C SER A 249 3.37 16.11 3.10
N PHE A 250 3.06 14.83 3.35
CA PHE A 250 3.88 13.96 4.20
C PHE A 250 5.13 13.38 3.51
N GLY A 251 5.32 13.63 2.22
CA GLY A 251 6.50 13.22 1.49
C GLY A 251 6.53 11.75 1.04
N SER A 252 5.63 10.89 1.53
CA SER A 252 5.58 9.47 1.20
C SER A 252 4.51 9.16 0.13
N VAL A 253 4.60 7.99 -0.52
CA VAL A 253 3.71 7.59 -1.63
C VAL A 253 2.91 6.31 -1.33
N HIS A 254 2.95 5.84 -0.09
CA HIS A 254 2.28 4.58 0.30
C HIS A 254 0.77 4.62 0.15
N CYS A 255 0.18 5.82 0.28
CA CYS A 255 -1.25 6.05 0.06
C CYS A 255 -1.74 5.61 -1.33
N TYR A 256 -0.87 5.52 -2.33
CA TYR A 256 -1.25 5.15 -3.69
C TYR A 256 -1.24 3.64 -3.97
N LYS A 257 -0.93 2.79 -3.00
CA LYS A 257 -0.78 1.35 -3.22
C LYS A 257 -2.04 0.71 -3.81
N THR A 258 -3.21 0.99 -3.25
CA THR A 258 -4.51 0.47 -3.75
C THR A 258 -4.76 0.89 -5.20
N LEU A 259 -4.59 2.19 -5.51
CA LEU A 259 -4.75 2.70 -6.87
C LEU A 259 -3.73 2.07 -7.84
N ALA A 260 -2.47 1.97 -7.44
CA ALA A 260 -1.41 1.38 -8.26
C ALA A 260 -1.70 -0.09 -8.60
N MET A 261 -2.20 -0.85 -7.63
CA MET A 261 -2.59 -2.24 -7.85
C MET A 261 -3.79 -2.35 -8.79
N ALA A 262 -4.77 -1.44 -8.69
CA ALA A 262 -5.92 -1.42 -9.60
C ALA A 262 -5.54 -1.06 -11.06
N LEU A 263 -4.40 -0.41 -11.28
CA LEU A 263 -3.90 -0.03 -12.61
C LEU A 263 -2.86 -1.01 -13.19
N ARG A 264 -2.48 -2.04 -12.43
CA ARG A 264 -1.39 -2.96 -12.71
C ARG A 264 -1.49 -3.69 -14.05
N ASP A 265 -2.72 -3.96 -14.53
CA ASP A 265 -2.95 -4.65 -15.81
C ASP A 265 -2.52 -3.82 -17.04
N ARG A 266 -2.34 -2.48 -16.89
CA ARG A 266 -2.09 -1.57 -18.02
C ARG A 266 -0.93 -0.61 -17.86
N HIS A 267 -0.72 -0.08 -16.65
CA HIS A 267 0.24 0.99 -16.42
C HIS A 267 1.27 0.63 -15.34
N PRO A 268 2.57 0.78 -15.61
CA PRO A 268 3.55 0.91 -14.54
C PRO A 268 3.20 2.13 -13.71
N VAL A 269 3.15 1.98 -12.38
CA VAL A 269 2.91 3.10 -11.46
C VAL A 269 4.15 3.29 -10.61
N LYS A 270 4.70 4.50 -10.63
CA LYS A 270 5.88 4.90 -9.87
C LYS A 270 5.52 6.07 -8.97
N GLY A 271 5.80 5.94 -7.69
CA GLY A 271 5.67 7.03 -6.73
C GLY A 271 6.90 7.92 -6.75
N VAL A 272 6.71 9.24 -6.66
CA VAL A 272 7.77 10.23 -6.51
C VAL A 272 7.79 10.65 -5.05
N VAL A 273 8.81 10.23 -4.28
CA VAL A 273 8.94 10.53 -2.85
C VAL A 273 9.71 11.82 -2.60
N CYS A 274 9.47 12.46 -1.46
CA CYS A 274 10.25 13.63 -1.08
C CYS A 274 11.64 13.24 -0.61
N ARG A 275 12.69 13.89 -1.15
CA ARG A 275 14.09 13.64 -0.77
C ARG A 275 14.34 13.80 0.72
N ALA A 276 13.69 14.75 1.39
CA ALA A 276 13.85 14.96 2.82
C ALA A 276 13.44 13.77 3.69
N LEU A 277 12.59 12.86 3.17
CA LEU A 277 12.29 11.59 3.84
C LEU A 277 13.37 10.51 3.67
N LEU A 278 14.13 10.56 2.59
CA LEU A 278 15.18 9.59 2.30
C LEU A 278 16.47 9.94 3.06
N ASP A 279 16.71 11.22 3.27
CA ASP A 279 17.93 11.74 3.89
C ASP A 279 17.57 12.52 5.17
N ALA A 280 17.49 11.79 6.28
CA ALA A 280 17.14 12.35 7.58
C ALA A 280 18.15 13.42 8.01
N GLY A 281 17.73 14.67 8.05
CA GLY A 281 18.55 15.83 8.40
C GLY A 281 18.90 16.75 7.25
N ARG A 282 18.49 16.41 6.03
CA ARG A 282 18.62 17.32 4.89
C ARG A 282 17.52 18.37 4.92
N GLU A 283 17.91 19.60 4.62
CA GLU A 283 16.99 20.72 4.49
C GLU A 283 15.98 20.46 3.36
N VAL A 284 14.71 20.75 3.60
CA VAL A 284 13.67 20.61 2.57
C VAL A 284 13.96 21.60 1.45
N PRO A 285 14.16 21.15 0.19
CA PRO A 285 14.48 22.03 -0.92
C PRO A 285 13.39 23.10 -1.13
N GLU A 286 13.75 24.25 -1.69
CA GLU A 286 12.76 25.20 -2.17
C GLU A 286 11.85 24.56 -3.23
N TRP A 287 10.63 25.10 -3.39
CA TRP A 287 9.63 24.50 -4.28
C TRP A 287 10.14 24.33 -5.72
N ASP A 288 10.74 25.37 -6.29
CA ASP A 288 11.26 25.34 -7.66
C ASP A 288 12.41 24.34 -7.83
N ASP A 289 13.28 24.19 -6.84
CA ASP A 289 14.38 23.23 -6.84
C ASP A 289 13.85 21.79 -6.75
N MET A 290 12.85 21.57 -5.90
CA MET A 290 12.16 20.28 -5.76
C MET A 290 11.46 19.88 -7.05
N VAL A 291 10.70 20.79 -7.68
CA VAL A 291 10.05 20.56 -8.97
C VAL A 291 11.07 20.28 -10.08
N ALA A 292 12.19 21.04 -10.09
CA ALA A 292 13.27 20.82 -11.05
C ALA A 292 13.90 19.45 -10.87
N GLU A 293 14.19 19.04 -9.64
CA GLU A 293 14.75 17.73 -9.34
C GLU A 293 13.82 16.60 -9.77
N TYR A 294 12.51 16.69 -9.46
CA TYR A 294 11.54 15.69 -9.88
C TYR A 294 11.47 15.59 -11.40
N ALA A 295 11.42 16.70 -12.10
CA ALA A 295 11.43 16.69 -13.58
C ALA A 295 12.69 16.01 -14.15
N GLU A 296 13.86 16.24 -13.58
CA GLU A 296 15.11 15.57 -13.99
C GLU A 296 15.07 14.07 -13.74
N GLN A 297 14.58 13.63 -12.56
CA GLN A 297 14.44 12.21 -12.25
C GLN A 297 13.47 11.51 -13.22
N LEU A 298 12.36 12.16 -13.57
CA LEU A 298 11.42 11.62 -14.55
C LEU A 298 12.04 11.52 -15.95
N LEU A 299 12.82 12.51 -16.37
CA LEU A 299 13.50 12.50 -17.66
C LEU A 299 14.58 11.42 -17.76
N GLN A 300 15.28 11.16 -16.67
CA GLN A 300 16.27 10.06 -16.60
C GLN A 300 15.58 8.69 -16.66
N GLU A 301 14.49 8.52 -15.96
CA GLU A 301 13.73 7.26 -15.88
C GLU A 301 12.96 6.97 -17.17
N HIS A 302 12.40 8.03 -17.79
CA HIS A 302 11.58 7.93 -19.00
C HIS A 302 12.10 8.90 -20.08
N PRO A 303 13.27 8.61 -20.68
CA PRO A 303 13.93 9.50 -21.62
C PRO A 303 13.12 9.73 -22.90
N GLU A 304 12.26 8.80 -23.28
CA GLU A 304 11.42 8.87 -24.46
C GLU A 304 9.95 8.62 -24.10
N GLY A 305 9.02 9.10 -24.94
CA GLY A 305 7.58 8.89 -24.75
C GLY A 305 6.85 10.01 -24.01
N VAL A 306 5.63 9.74 -23.66
CA VAL A 306 4.65 10.70 -23.11
C VAL A 306 4.53 10.49 -21.61
N PHE A 307 4.41 11.59 -20.86
CA PHE A 307 4.27 11.55 -19.40
C PHE A 307 2.81 11.54 -18.96
N ASN A 308 2.50 10.69 -17.98
CA ASN A 308 1.26 10.70 -17.23
C ASN A 308 1.61 11.00 -15.77
N LEU A 309 1.05 12.06 -15.23
CA LEU A 309 1.37 12.59 -13.91
C LEU A 309 0.10 12.68 -13.08
N ALA A 310 0.18 12.38 -11.80
CA ALA A 310 -0.94 12.62 -10.90
C ALA A 310 -0.47 12.78 -9.45
N GLY A 311 -1.33 13.34 -8.62
CA GLY A 311 -1.10 13.41 -7.19
C GLY A 311 -2.36 13.76 -6.41
N TRP A 312 -2.39 13.30 -5.18
CA TRP A 312 -3.40 13.60 -4.19
C TRP A 312 -2.91 14.69 -3.26
N SER A 313 -3.82 15.56 -2.81
CA SER A 313 -3.47 16.66 -1.92
C SER A 313 -2.37 17.52 -2.56
N LEU A 314 -1.35 17.95 -1.82
CA LEU A 314 -0.19 18.70 -2.35
C LEU A 314 0.42 18.07 -3.62
N GLY A 315 0.39 16.74 -3.72
CA GLY A 315 0.90 16.01 -4.88
C GLY A 315 0.23 16.40 -6.20
N GLY A 316 -1.02 16.85 -6.19
CA GLY A 316 -1.71 17.37 -7.37
C GLY A 316 -1.05 18.64 -7.92
N ASN A 317 -0.61 19.54 -7.04
CA ASN A 317 0.11 20.75 -7.41
C ASN A 317 1.52 20.43 -7.92
N LEU A 318 2.23 19.52 -7.26
CA LEU A 318 3.52 19.03 -7.75
C LEU A 318 3.41 18.42 -9.14
N ALA A 319 2.36 17.63 -9.41
CA ALA A 319 2.12 17.05 -10.73
C ALA A 319 1.93 18.13 -11.81
N MET A 320 1.23 19.22 -11.50
CA MET A 320 1.04 20.35 -12.42
C MET A 320 2.35 21.09 -12.69
N ASP A 321 3.11 21.43 -11.65
CA ASP A 321 4.37 22.16 -11.80
C ASP A 321 5.44 21.35 -12.54
N VAL A 322 5.55 20.06 -12.23
CA VAL A 322 6.44 19.15 -12.98
C VAL A 322 5.98 18.99 -14.43
N ALA A 323 4.65 18.92 -14.69
CA ALA A 323 4.12 18.89 -16.05
C ALA A 323 4.55 20.13 -16.84
N ALA A 324 4.38 21.32 -16.28
CA ALA A 324 4.80 22.57 -16.92
C ALA A 324 6.32 22.60 -17.18
N ARG A 325 7.12 22.10 -16.24
CA ARG A 325 8.58 22.01 -16.38
C ARG A 325 9.00 21.02 -17.49
N LEU A 326 8.30 19.89 -17.62
CA LEU A 326 8.52 18.94 -18.71
C LEU A 326 8.12 19.53 -20.07
N GLU A 327 6.98 20.23 -20.16
CA GLU A 327 6.54 20.90 -21.38
C GLU A 327 7.53 22.01 -21.82
N GLN A 328 8.06 22.81 -20.89
CA GLN A 328 9.11 23.79 -21.16
C GLN A 328 10.37 23.17 -21.77
N ARG A 329 10.62 21.88 -21.50
CA ARG A 329 11.71 21.09 -22.08
C ARG A 329 11.34 20.34 -23.36
N GLY A 330 10.18 20.67 -23.94
CA GLY A 330 9.68 20.09 -25.18
C GLY A 330 9.14 18.67 -25.04
N ARG A 331 8.83 18.22 -23.80
CA ARG A 331 8.26 16.90 -23.56
C ARG A 331 6.73 16.96 -23.56
N GLN A 332 6.12 15.89 -24.07
CA GLN A 332 4.67 15.77 -24.10
C GLN A 332 4.14 15.21 -22.78
N VAL A 333 3.17 15.89 -22.19
CA VAL A 333 2.39 15.41 -21.05
C VAL A 333 0.98 15.13 -21.55
N ALA A 334 0.54 13.85 -21.46
CA ALA A 334 -0.77 13.44 -21.92
C ALA A 334 -1.84 13.55 -20.82
N PHE A 335 -1.45 13.38 -19.58
CA PHE A 335 -2.38 13.31 -18.47
C PHE A 335 -1.82 14.01 -17.22
N VAL A 336 -2.65 14.84 -16.60
CA VAL A 336 -2.41 15.39 -15.26
C VAL A 336 -3.65 15.11 -14.40
N GLY A 337 -3.49 14.29 -13.37
CA GLY A 337 -4.52 13.98 -12.37
C GLY A 337 -4.35 14.82 -11.11
N TRP A 338 -5.28 15.72 -10.85
CA TRP A 338 -5.33 16.59 -9.68
C TRP A 338 -6.41 16.06 -8.72
N ILE A 339 -6.01 15.46 -7.59
CA ILE A 339 -6.90 14.67 -6.75
C ILE A 339 -7.07 15.38 -5.40
N ASP A 340 -8.23 16.01 -5.21
CA ASP A 340 -8.63 16.73 -3.99
C ASP A 340 -7.48 17.57 -3.41
N ALA A 341 -6.76 18.28 -4.27
CA ALA A 341 -5.60 19.07 -3.89
C ALA A 341 -6.04 20.47 -3.44
N PRO A 342 -5.30 21.12 -2.52
CA PRO A 342 -5.54 22.49 -2.15
C PRO A 342 -5.17 23.43 -3.30
N ALA A 343 -5.93 24.54 -3.44
CA ALA A 343 -5.55 25.58 -4.38
C ALA A 343 -4.23 26.23 -3.96
N PRO A 344 -3.26 26.42 -4.86
CA PRO A 344 -2.14 27.30 -4.62
C PRO A 344 -2.68 28.73 -4.65
N VAL A 345 -2.63 29.46 -3.56
CA VAL A 345 -3.26 30.79 -3.55
C VAL A 345 -2.34 31.83 -2.94
N ARG A 346 -1.81 32.65 -3.81
CA ARG A 346 -1.13 33.92 -3.47
C ARG A 346 -2.10 35.05 -3.09
N VAL A 347 -3.42 34.81 -3.14
CA VAL A 347 -4.40 35.89 -3.12
C VAL A 347 -5.27 35.83 -1.87
N GLU A 348 -5.00 36.71 -0.92
CA GLU A 348 -5.84 37.01 0.25
C GLU A 348 -7.31 37.27 -0.13
N ALA A 349 -7.56 37.87 -1.29
CA ALA A 349 -8.88 38.11 -1.87
C ALA A 349 -9.66 36.81 -2.14
N PHE A 350 -9.01 35.74 -2.59
CA PHE A 350 -9.64 34.46 -2.86
C PHE A 350 -10.21 33.80 -1.58
N TRP A 351 -9.46 33.84 -0.49
CA TRP A 351 -9.91 33.29 0.80
C TRP A 351 -10.99 34.15 1.45
N ASN A 352 -10.95 35.48 1.25
CA ASN A 352 -11.97 36.39 1.73
C ASN A 352 -13.32 36.22 0.99
N GLU A 353 -13.30 35.82 -0.28
CA GLU A 353 -14.49 35.55 -1.10
C GLU A 353 -15.14 34.21 -0.79
N ILE A 354 -14.34 33.22 -0.40
CA ILE A 354 -14.77 31.83 -0.16
C ILE A 354 -15.29 31.60 1.27
N GLY A 355 -14.94 32.50 2.19
CA GLY A 355 -15.23 32.34 3.63
C GLY A 355 -14.31 31.31 4.32
N PRO A 356 -14.39 31.18 5.66
CA PRO A 356 -13.58 30.22 6.38
C PRO A 356 -13.88 28.81 5.83
N THR A 357 -12.80 28.07 5.53
CA THR A 357 -12.90 26.65 5.18
C THR A 357 -13.81 25.95 6.18
N PRO A 358 -14.78 25.09 5.75
CA PRO A 358 -15.37 24.13 6.65
C PRO A 358 -14.20 23.36 7.26
N GLU A 359 -14.16 23.26 8.57
CA GLU A 359 -13.09 22.73 9.39
C GLU A 359 -11.91 22.23 8.55
N ALA A 360 -10.85 23.05 8.46
CA ALA A 360 -9.66 22.73 7.69
C ALA A 360 -9.40 21.24 7.88
N VAL A 361 -9.08 20.53 6.80
CA VAL A 361 -8.59 19.12 6.91
C VAL A 361 -7.83 19.06 8.21
N PRO A 362 -8.29 18.30 9.22
CA PRO A 362 -7.73 18.42 10.55
C PRO A 362 -6.22 18.32 10.37
N ASN A 363 -5.50 19.32 10.85
CA ASN A 363 -4.06 19.28 10.82
C ASN A 363 -3.70 18.02 11.60
N LEU A 364 -3.49 16.90 10.88
CA LEU A 364 -3.21 15.61 11.52
C LEU A 364 -2.07 15.86 12.49
N SER A 365 -2.34 15.71 13.77
CA SER A 365 -1.29 15.77 14.78
C SER A 365 -0.35 14.56 14.60
N VAL A 366 0.84 14.62 15.14
CA VAL A 366 1.74 13.44 15.19
C VAL A 366 1.01 12.21 15.74
N GLY A 367 0.09 12.42 16.70
CA GLY A 367 -0.76 11.35 17.24
C GLY A 367 -1.69 10.74 16.20
N GLU A 368 -2.30 11.53 15.33
CA GLU A 368 -3.17 11.04 14.24
C GLU A 368 -2.39 10.31 13.17
N MET A 369 -1.18 10.77 12.83
CA MET A 369 -0.28 10.05 11.92
C MET A 369 0.13 8.68 12.48
N ARG A 370 0.41 8.60 13.79
CA ARG A 370 0.68 7.33 14.46
C ARG A 370 -0.51 6.38 14.41
N VAL A 371 -1.72 6.89 14.52
CA VAL A 371 -2.96 6.11 14.42
C VAL A 371 -3.22 5.65 12.99
N GLU A 372 -2.96 6.48 11.99
CA GLU A 372 -2.99 6.05 10.58
C GLU A 372 -1.98 4.93 10.32
N LEU A 373 -0.75 5.07 10.83
CA LEU A 373 0.27 4.02 10.72
C LEU A 373 -0.21 2.72 11.37
N LEU A 374 -0.85 2.78 12.54
CA LEU A 374 -1.46 1.60 13.17
C LEU A 374 -2.52 0.97 12.28
N GLY A 375 -3.37 1.76 11.62
CA GLY A 375 -4.38 1.26 10.68
C GLY A 375 -3.76 0.57 9.46
N VAL A 376 -2.62 1.07 8.97
CA VAL A 376 -1.87 0.45 7.87
C VAL A 376 -1.17 -0.84 8.31
N MET A 377 -0.61 -0.85 9.52
CA MET A 377 0.09 -2.02 10.08
C MET A 377 -0.86 -3.16 10.50
N PHE A 378 -2.06 -2.80 10.95
CA PHE A 378 -3.10 -3.73 11.42
C PHE A 378 -4.42 -3.49 10.69
N PRO A 379 -4.48 -3.75 9.38
CA PRO A 379 -5.63 -3.39 8.53
C PRO A 379 -6.93 -4.08 8.97
N GLU A 380 -6.86 -5.28 9.55
CA GLU A 380 -8.02 -5.99 10.09
C GLU A 380 -8.63 -5.33 11.33
N ARG A 381 -7.87 -4.45 11.97
CA ARG A 381 -8.28 -3.68 13.17
C ARG A 381 -8.51 -2.20 12.88
N ALA A 382 -8.36 -1.76 11.63
CA ALA A 382 -8.42 -0.35 11.25
C ALA A 382 -9.70 0.34 11.77
N GLU A 383 -10.89 -0.28 11.62
CA GLU A 383 -12.14 0.27 12.15
C GLU A 383 -12.20 0.33 13.69
N HIS A 384 -11.54 -0.61 14.38
CA HIS A 384 -11.45 -0.59 15.84
C HIS A 384 -10.49 0.50 16.31
N ILE A 385 -9.36 0.66 15.62
CA ILE A 385 -8.37 1.70 15.85
C ILE A 385 -9.01 3.08 15.67
N GLU A 386 -9.75 3.31 14.59
CA GLU A 386 -10.45 4.58 14.33
C GLU A 386 -11.52 4.88 15.41
N ARG A 387 -12.28 3.89 15.82
CA ARG A 387 -13.29 4.05 16.89
C ARG A 387 -12.67 4.37 18.25
N ALA A 388 -11.59 3.66 18.61
CA ALA A 388 -10.85 3.90 19.83
C ALA A 388 -10.28 5.33 19.84
N TRP A 389 -9.64 5.73 18.73
CA TRP A 389 -9.10 7.07 18.59
C TRP A 389 -10.16 8.17 18.70
N SER A 390 -11.29 8.01 18.01
CA SER A 390 -12.41 8.95 18.09
C SER A 390 -12.94 9.09 19.52
N SER A 391 -13.04 7.99 20.26
CA SER A 391 -13.46 7.99 21.67
C SER A 391 -12.43 8.73 22.55
N ILE A 392 -11.14 8.48 22.34
CA ILE A 392 -10.06 9.12 23.09
C ILE A 392 -10.02 10.63 22.80
N CYS A 393 -10.16 11.04 21.53
CA CYS A 393 -10.20 12.45 21.14
C CYS A 393 -11.39 13.19 21.76
N SER A 394 -12.52 12.52 21.96
CA SER A 394 -13.69 13.09 22.64
C SER A 394 -13.48 13.27 24.15
N ALA A 395 -12.58 12.52 24.76
CA ALA A 395 -12.32 12.51 26.20
C ALA A 395 -11.19 13.45 26.64
N THR A 396 -10.29 13.86 25.74
CA THR A 396 -9.17 14.77 26.04
C THR A 396 -8.76 15.57 24.83
N THR A 397 -8.32 16.81 25.04
CA THR A 397 -7.75 17.70 24.00
C THR A 397 -6.23 17.68 23.96
N ASP A 398 -5.58 17.09 24.96
CA ASP A 398 -4.13 16.98 25.07
C ASP A 398 -3.60 15.85 24.19
N ASN A 399 -2.74 16.16 23.21
CA ASN A 399 -2.24 15.22 22.22
C ASN A 399 -1.30 14.14 22.81
N GLU A 400 -0.54 14.46 23.83
CA GLU A 400 0.33 13.48 24.52
C GLU A 400 -0.49 12.47 25.30
N GLN A 401 -1.53 12.95 26.02
CA GLN A 401 -2.47 12.08 26.71
C GLN A 401 -3.28 11.22 25.73
N ARG A 402 -3.68 11.77 24.58
CA ARG A 402 -4.35 11.00 23.51
C ARG A 402 -3.50 9.85 23.06
N TRP A 403 -2.23 10.12 22.75
CA TRP A 403 -1.31 9.08 22.29
C TRP A 403 -1.02 8.04 23.38
N THR A 404 -0.83 8.46 24.62
CA THR A 404 -0.63 7.54 25.75
C THR A 404 -1.81 6.58 25.90
N ARG A 405 -3.05 7.10 25.90
CA ARG A 405 -4.28 6.27 25.98
C ARG A 405 -4.46 5.36 24.78
N MET A 406 -4.11 5.84 23.59
CA MET A 406 -4.17 5.03 22.37
C MET A 406 -3.13 3.90 22.41
N SER A 407 -1.95 4.18 22.92
CA SER A 407 -0.89 3.17 23.10
C SER A 407 -1.31 2.11 24.13
N ASP A 408 -1.88 2.52 25.25
CA ASP A 408 -2.38 1.59 26.27
C ASP A 408 -3.50 0.70 25.72
N TRP A 409 -4.41 1.28 24.95
CA TRP A 409 -5.47 0.53 24.26
C TRP A 409 -4.89 -0.45 23.24
N ALA A 410 -3.94 -0.01 22.41
CA ALA A 410 -3.32 -0.85 21.39
C ALA A 410 -2.49 -1.98 22.00
N GLU A 411 -1.81 -1.73 23.13
CA GLU A 411 -1.09 -2.78 23.86
C GLU A 411 -2.04 -3.84 24.44
N ALA A 412 -3.19 -3.44 24.92
CA ALA A 412 -4.21 -4.35 25.44
C ALA A 412 -4.89 -5.18 24.33
N GLU A 413 -5.16 -4.58 23.17
CA GLU A 413 -5.95 -5.18 22.10
C GLU A 413 -5.10 -5.89 21.03
N ILE A 414 -3.87 -5.42 20.78
CA ILE A 414 -2.96 -5.95 19.75
C ILE A 414 -1.87 -6.83 20.39
N GLY A 415 -1.45 -6.51 21.62
CA GLY A 415 -0.51 -7.32 22.40
C GLY A 415 0.95 -7.11 22.02
N ALA A 416 1.74 -8.21 22.02
CA ALA A 416 3.18 -8.18 21.83
C ALA A 416 3.63 -7.55 20.49
N GLU A 417 2.84 -7.68 19.44
CA GLU A 417 3.14 -7.09 18.14
C GLU A 417 3.14 -5.56 18.21
N PHE A 418 2.20 -4.98 18.97
CA PHE A 418 2.19 -3.53 19.20
C PHE A 418 3.31 -3.08 20.13
N ALA A 419 3.70 -3.86 21.13
CA ALA A 419 4.78 -3.50 22.04
C ALA A 419 6.12 -3.31 21.27
N THR A 420 6.39 -4.17 20.30
CA THR A 420 7.55 -4.03 19.39
C THR A 420 7.43 -2.76 18.57
N LEU A 421 6.30 -2.56 17.89
CA LEU A 421 6.04 -1.36 17.07
C LEU A 421 6.11 -0.06 17.89
N ARG A 422 5.61 -0.06 19.13
CA ARG A 422 5.65 1.09 20.03
C ARG A 422 7.09 1.54 20.34
N SER A 423 8.00 0.56 20.59
CA SER A 423 9.41 0.85 20.81
C SER A 423 10.05 1.52 19.60
N GLU A 424 9.71 1.05 18.41
CA GLU A 424 10.25 1.57 17.16
C GLU A 424 9.67 2.95 16.78
N ILE A 425 8.35 3.14 16.94
CA ILE A 425 7.72 4.46 16.76
C ILE A 425 8.35 5.49 17.71
N ALA A 426 8.66 5.09 18.95
CA ALA A 426 9.29 5.98 19.92
C ALA A 426 10.76 6.30 19.60
N GLN A 427 11.45 5.44 18.86
CA GLN A 427 12.86 5.61 18.44
C GLN A 427 13.01 6.22 17.04
N SER A 428 11.94 6.21 16.25
CA SER A 428 11.94 6.71 14.87
C SER A 428 11.56 8.18 14.81
N ASN A 429 12.41 9.01 14.24
CA ASN A 429 12.11 10.40 13.94
C ASN A 429 11.32 10.55 12.62
N GLU A 430 10.96 9.47 11.95
CA GLU A 430 10.34 9.54 10.62
C GLU A 430 8.98 10.24 10.63
N LEU A 431 8.19 10.04 11.69
CA LEU A 431 6.88 10.70 11.82
C LEU A 431 7.02 12.19 12.14
N GLU A 432 7.97 12.54 13.00
CA GLU A 432 8.30 13.93 13.29
C GLU A 432 8.83 14.64 12.05
N VAL A 433 9.74 14.01 11.30
CA VAL A 433 10.25 14.52 10.01
C VAL A 433 9.11 14.69 9.02
N SER A 434 8.20 13.72 8.89
CA SER A 434 7.03 13.84 8.01
C SER A 434 6.11 14.97 8.42
N TRP A 435 5.93 15.22 9.72
CA TRP A 435 5.13 16.31 10.24
C TRP A 435 5.76 17.68 9.96
N GLU A 436 7.05 17.83 10.23
CA GLU A 436 7.80 19.05 9.92
C GLU A 436 7.79 19.33 8.43
N LEU A 437 8.02 18.31 7.61
CA LEU A 437 7.94 18.37 6.16
C LEU A 437 6.56 18.88 5.69
N LYS A 438 5.48 18.34 6.28
CA LYS A 438 4.11 18.79 5.97
C LYS A 438 3.96 20.28 6.24
N GLN A 439 4.39 20.79 7.39
CA GLN A 439 4.27 22.21 7.73
C GLN A 439 5.01 23.09 6.72
N ILE A 440 6.24 22.71 6.36
CA ILE A 440 7.06 23.45 5.41
C ILE A 440 6.42 23.46 4.01
N LEU A 441 5.96 22.31 3.54
CA LEU A 441 5.39 22.18 2.20
C LEU A 441 4.03 22.88 2.07
N ASP A 442 3.19 22.82 3.10
CA ASP A 442 1.90 23.53 3.12
C ASP A 442 2.09 25.05 3.11
N GLU A 443 3.11 25.58 3.82
CA GLU A 443 3.44 27.00 3.78
C GLU A 443 4.00 27.43 2.40
N ARG A 444 4.85 26.60 1.79
CA ARG A 444 5.35 26.90 0.45
C ARG A 444 4.25 26.93 -0.60
N LEU A 445 3.30 26.00 -0.51
CA LEU A 445 2.16 25.95 -1.42
C LEU A 445 1.33 27.25 -1.39
N LYS A 446 1.17 27.89 -0.22
CA LYS A 446 0.45 29.16 -0.10
C LYS A 446 1.07 30.29 -0.92
N ALA A 447 2.36 30.23 -1.21
CA ALA A 447 3.09 31.21 -2.00
C ALA A 447 3.09 30.94 -3.51
N MET A 448 2.47 29.85 -3.96
CA MET A 448 2.49 29.40 -5.35
C MET A 448 1.31 29.94 -6.16
N ASP A 449 1.47 29.95 -7.46
CA ASP A 449 0.44 30.19 -8.47
C ASP A 449 0.26 28.93 -9.33
N TYR A 450 -0.87 28.81 -10.05
CA TYR A 450 -1.00 27.75 -11.04
C TYR A 450 -0.02 27.94 -12.19
N PRO A 451 0.74 26.89 -12.57
CA PRO A 451 1.68 26.97 -13.67
C PRO A 451 0.94 27.08 -15.01
N ARG A 452 1.60 27.65 -16.02
CA ARG A 452 1.11 27.57 -17.41
C ARG A 452 1.47 26.21 -17.98
N LEU A 453 0.47 25.45 -18.43
CA LEU A 453 0.66 24.16 -19.07
C LEU A 453 -0.32 23.94 -20.23
N THR A 454 0.00 23.02 -21.14
CA THR A 454 -0.79 22.67 -22.31
C THR A 454 -1.56 21.37 -22.13
N ALA A 455 -1.12 20.51 -21.21
CA ALA A 455 -1.78 19.28 -20.84
C ALA A 455 -3.17 19.54 -20.24
N LYS A 456 -4.07 18.57 -20.44
CA LYS A 456 -5.39 18.56 -19.77
C LYS A 456 -5.24 18.11 -18.32
N VAL A 457 -5.94 18.79 -17.43
CA VAL A 457 -5.99 18.48 -16.00
C VAL A 457 -7.35 17.89 -15.66
N SER A 458 -7.38 16.65 -15.23
CA SER A 458 -8.57 15.96 -14.73
C SER A 458 -8.68 16.14 -13.21
N LEU A 459 -9.84 16.57 -12.71
CA LEU A 459 -10.07 16.94 -11.32
C LEU A 459 -10.99 15.94 -10.61
N TRP A 460 -10.62 15.57 -9.38
CA TRP A 460 -11.44 14.77 -8.46
C TRP A 460 -11.55 15.48 -7.12
N TRP A 461 -12.76 15.48 -6.55
CA TRP A 461 -13.09 16.15 -5.31
C TRP A 461 -13.73 15.20 -4.29
N ALA A 462 -13.34 15.35 -3.03
CA ALA A 462 -14.01 14.76 -1.87
C ALA A 462 -15.09 15.72 -1.35
N ALA A 463 -16.37 15.38 -1.53
CA ALA A 463 -17.49 16.28 -1.23
C ALA A 463 -17.62 16.64 0.25
N ARG A 464 -17.12 15.76 1.14
CA ARG A 464 -17.17 15.99 2.60
C ARG A 464 -16.05 16.90 3.11
N SER A 465 -15.01 17.14 2.30
CA SER A 465 -13.84 17.95 2.68
C SER A 465 -13.90 19.36 2.08
N THR A 466 -14.60 19.53 0.95
CA THR A 466 -14.63 20.79 0.21
C THR A 466 -16.07 21.10 -0.21
N ASN A 467 -16.57 22.28 0.12
CA ASN A 467 -17.91 22.69 -0.28
C ASN A 467 -17.99 23.09 -1.77
N ALA A 468 -19.23 23.21 -2.30
CA ALA A 468 -19.44 23.49 -3.72
C ALA A 468 -18.92 24.89 -4.14
N ILE A 469 -18.97 25.88 -3.26
CA ILE A 469 -18.48 27.26 -3.54
C ILE A 469 -16.96 27.23 -3.70
N GLN A 470 -16.27 26.56 -2.77
CA GLN A 470 -14.81 26.40 -2.81
C GLN A 470 -14.36 25.69 -4.08
N ARG A 471 -15.00 24.54 -4.42
CA ARG A 471 -14.70 23.81 -5.66
C ARG A 471 -14.84 24.71 -6.89
N SER A 472 -15.97 25.40 -7.02
CA SER A 472 -16.22 26.29 -8.16
C SER A 472 -15.22 27.44 -8.23
N ALA A 473 -14.75 27.96 -7.11
CA ALA A 473 -13.74 29.00 -7.07
C ALA A 473 -12.37 28.50 -7.54
N VAL A 474 -11.94 27.32 -7.06
CA VAL A 474 -10.70 26.66 -7.49
C VAL A 474 -10.72 26.35 -8.99
N GLU A 475 -11.83 25.79 -9.48
CA GLU A 475 -11.99 25.47 -10.91
C GLU A 475 -11.93 26.72 -11.79
N ARG A 476 -12.57 27.82 -11.39
CA ARG A 476 -12.47 29.10 -12.11
C ARG A 476 -11.04 29.64 -12.11
N SER A 477 -10.40 29.68 -10.96
CA SER A 477 -9.01 30.15 -10.84
C SER A 477 -8.04 29.31 -11.67
N MET A 478 -8.21 27.99 -11.68
CA MET A 478 -7.42 27.09 -12.52
C MET A 478 -7.73 27.34 -14.01
N ALA A 479 -8.99 27.48 -14.40
CA ALA A 479 -9.39 27.75 -15.77
C ALA A 479 -8.87 29.11 -16.28
N GLU A 480 -8.80 30.11 -15.43
CA GLU A 480 -8.18 31.40 -15.74
C GLU A 480 -6.67 31.28 -15.98
N ALA A 481 -6.00 30.44 -15.20
CA ALA A 481 -4.56 30.26 -15.28
C ALA A 481 -4.10 29.41 -16.48
N ILE A 482 -4.78 28.28 -16.75
CA ILE A 482 -4.35 27.31 -17.77
C ILE A 482 -5.25 27.25 -19.00
N GLY A 483 -6.43 27.86 -18.98
CA GLY A 483 -7.47 27.81 -20.01
C GLY A 483 -8.57 26.82 -19.70
N ALA A 484 -9.82 27.25 -19.86
CA ALA A 484 -11.00 26.44 -19.51
C ALA A 484 -11.10 25.12 -20.30
N GLU A 485 -10.59 25.09 -21.53
CA GLU A 485 -10.57 23.93 -22.40
C GLU A 485 -9.61 22.82 -21.91
N ARG A 486 -8.73 23.14 -20.99
CA ARG A 486 -7.75 22.20 -20.40
C ARG A 486 -8.19 21.63 -19.07
N VAL A 487 -9.21 22.22 -18.44
CA VAL A 487 -9.81 21.70 -17.22
C VAL A 487 -10.91 20.71 -17.61
N GLU A 488 -10.69 19.41 -17.37
CA GLU A 488 -11.70 18.38 -17.66
C GLU A 488 -12.83 18.39 -16.61
N PRO A 489 -14.04 17.92 -16.99
CA PRO A 489 -15.17 17.83 -16.07
C PRO A 489 -14.81 17.13 -14.78
N VAL A 490 -15.11 17.77 -13.68
CA VAL A 490 -14.82 17.33 -12.33
C VAL A 490 -15.62 16.09 -11.94
N ARG A 491 -15.00 15.19 -11.21
CA ARG A 491 -15.65 14.12 -10.47
C ARG A 491 -15.75 14.51 -9.00
N VAL A 492 -16.96 14.61 -8.50
CA VAL A 492 -17.23 14.85 -7.07
C VAL A 492 -17.72 13.54 -6.47
N LEU A 493 -17.07 13.09 -5.39
CA LEU A 493 -17.33 11.83 -4.73
C LEU A 493 -17.79 12.08 -3.30
N ASP A 494 -18.82 11.36 -2.82
CA ASP A 494 -19.31 11.49 -1.44
C ASP A 494 -18.36 10.78 -0.46
N THR A 495 -17.19 11.36 -0.28
CA THR A 495 -16.12 10.86 0.58
C THR A 495 -15.35 11.98 1.25
N ARG A 496 -14.46 11.65 2.20
CA ARG A 496 -13.52 12.57 2.84
C ARG A 496 -12.20 12.64 2.06
N HIS A 497 -11.39 13.67 2.34
CA HIS A 497 -10.07 13.90 1.75
C HIS A 497 -9.16 12.66 1.85
N ASP A 498 -9.06 12.10 3.06
CA ASP A 498 -8.21 10.97 3.40
C ASP A 498 -8.67 9.61 2.81
N LYS A 499 -9.91 9.52 2.33
CA LYS A 499 -10.51 8.28 1.81
C LYS A 499 -10.77 8.30 0.30
N ILE A 500 -10.45 9.40 -0.39
CA ILE A 500 -10.76 9.53 -1.82
C ILE A 500 -9.95 8.56 -2.67
N ILE A 501 -8.68 8.33 -2.33
CA ILE A 501 -7.75 7.47 -3.09
C ILE A 501 -8.22 6.01 -3.13
N ASP A 502 -8.85 5.53 -2.05
CA ASP A 502 -9.33 4.16 -1.93
C ASP A 502 -10.80 4.00 -2.34
N HIS A 503 -11.47 5.11 -2.71
CA HIS A 503 -12.89 5.07 -3.08
C HIS A 503 -13.08 4.33 -4.41
N PRO A 504 -13.95 3.29 -4.50
CA PRO A 504 -14.08 2.48 -5.72
C PRO A 504 -14.46 3.27 -6.97
N GLU A 505 -15.37 4.25 -6.85
CA GLU A 505 -15.77 5.10 -7.98
C GLU A 505 -14.63 6.04 -8.41
N PHE A 506 -13.78 6.47 -7.48
CA PHE A 506 -12.57 7.21 -7.81
C PHE A 506 -11.65 6.34 -8.67
N VAL A 507 -11.28 5.16 -8.20
CA VAL A 507 -10.38 4.24 -8.91
C VAL A 507 -10.89 3.96 -10.32
N GLN A 508 -12.19 3.68 -10.47
CA GLN A 508 -12.81 3.44 -11.77
C GLN A 508 -12.76 4.67 -12.69
N SER A 509 -13.12 5.86 -12.17
CA SER A 509 -13.15 7.10 -12.95
C SER A 509 -11.74 7.57 -13.33
N PHE A 510 -10.76 7.39 -12.43
CA PHE A 510 -9.36 7.71 -12.66
C PHE A 510 -8.78 6.84 -13.78
N ARG A 511 -8.99 5.52 -13.72
CA ARG A 511 -8.60 4.58 -14.77
C ARG A 511 -9.16 5.00 -16.13
N ALA A 512 -10.46 5.30 -16.18
CA ALA A 512 -11.11 5.73 -17.43
C ALA A 512 -10.56 7.06 -17.98
N ALA A 513 -10.19 8.01 -17.12
CA ALA A 513 -9.57 9.28 -17.52
C ALA A 513 -8.16 9.06 -18.08
N LEU A 514 -7.35 8.27 -17.41
CA LEU A 514 -5.98 7.94 -17.85
C LEU A 514 -5.99 7.20 -19.21
N GLU A 515 -6.90 6.26 -19.41
CA GLU A 515 -7.06 5.53 -20.68
C GLU A 515 -7.51 6.44 -21.84
N ARG A 516 -8.31 7.49 -21.57
CA ARG A 516 -8.69 8.48 -22.61
C ARG A 516 -7.52 9.36 -23.02
N ALA A 517 -6.69 9.74 -22.08
CA ALA A 517 -5.53 10.58 -22.35
C ALA A 517 -4.44 9.86 -23.18
N GLY A 518 -4.36 8.54 -23.09
CA GLY A 518 -3.41 7.72 -23.86
C GLY A 518 -3.85 7.42 -25.30
N ARG A 519 -5.06 7.87 -25.71
CA ARG A 519 -5.59 7.75 -27.10
C ARG A 519 -5.35 9.02 -27.89
#